data_eedf624c3374b29a60acfbcb1fb4000c
#
_entry.id   eedf624c3374b29a60acfbcb1fb4000c
#
_cell.length_a   1.000
_cell.length_b   1.000
_cell.length_c   1.000
_cell.angle_alpha   90.00
_cell.angle_beta   90.00
_cell.angle_gamma   90.00
#
_symmetry.space_group_name_H-M   'P 1'
#
loop_
_entity.id
_entity.type
_entity.pdbx_description
1 polymer ?
#
loop_
_entity_poly.entity_id
_entity_poly.type
_entity_poly.pdbx_seq_one_letter_code
_entity_poly.pdbx_strand_id
1 'polypeptide(L)'
;VFLALLSPGDTILGMSLDGGGHLTHGAKPNLSGKWFNAIQYGVDVNTLEINYEEVKFLAKKNLPKLIIAGGSAIPRQIDFKKMREIADLVGAYLMVDMAHLSGLVAAKEHPSPFPYAHVVTSTTHKTLRGPRGGIILSNDEILAKKFNSAIFPGLQGGPLMHVIAAKAVAFGEALTPEF
;
A
#
# COMPACT_ATOMS: atom_id res chain seq x y z
N VAL A 1 -4.63 2.12 8.06
CA VAL A 1 -3.32 2.78 7.99
C VAL A 1 -3.48 4.29 8.14
N PHE A 2 -4.31 4.95 7.34
CA PHE A 2 -4.47 6.41 7.39
C PHE A 2 -4.87 6.90 8.78
N LEU A 3 -5.91 6.31 9.39
CA LEU A 3 -6.32 6.69 10.76
C LEU A 3 -5.21 6.53 11.81
N ALA A 4 -4.28 5.59 11.60
CA ALA A 4 -3.20 5.33 12.55
C ALA A 4 -2.01 6.29 12.41
N LEU A 5 -1.78 6.83 11.23
CA LEU A 5 -0.56 7.58 10.89
C LEU A 5 -0.81 9.04 10.51
N LEU A 6 -2.05 9.39 10.15
CA LEU A 6 -2.37 10.68 9.55
C LEU A 6 -3.53 11.37 10.28
N SER A 7 -3.58 12.67 10.15
CA SER A 7 -4.73 13.50 10.49
C SER A 7 -5.35 14.10 9.22
N PRO A 8 -6.64 14.44 9.22
CA PRO A 8 -7.25 15.17 8.08
C PRO A 8 -6.43 16.44 7.75
N GLY A 9 -6.20 16.65 6.45
CA GLY A 9 -5.37 17.75 5.96
C GLY A 9 -3.88 17.42 5.78
N ASP A 10 -3.40 16.31 6.32
CA ASP A 10 -2.02 15.87 6.08
C ASP A 10 -1.77 15.59 4.59
N THR A 11 -0.55 15.80 4.15
CA THR A 11 -0.16 15.54 2.76
C THR A 11 0.18 14.06 2.55
N ILE A 12 -0.35 13.48 1.50
CA ILE A 12 0.00 12.15 0.99
C ILE A 12 0.48 12.25 -0.46
N LEU A 13 1.37 11.33 -0.86
CA LEU A 13 1.85 11.22 -2.24
C LEU A 13 1.56 9.81 -2.74
N GLY A 14 0.73 9.67 -3.77
CA GLY A 14 0.31 8.38 -4.32
C GLY A 14 0.25 8.37 -5.84
N MET A 15 0.15 7.18 -6.44
CA MET A 15 0.03 7.04 -7.89
C MET A 15 -1.35 7.49 -8.36
N SER A 16 -1.40 8.28 -9.43
CA SER A 16 -2.64 8.70 -10.08
C SER A 16 -3.39 7.52 -10.70
N LEU A 17 -4.71 7.67 -10.88
CA LEU A 17 -5.51 6.66 -11.59
C LEU A 17 -5.01 6.45 -13.02
N ASP A 18 -4.67 7.53 -13.72
CA ASP A 18 -4.14 7.48 -15.10
C ASP A 18 -2.78 6.77 -15.17
N GLY A 19 -1.99 6.81 -14.10
CA GLY A 19 -0.75 6.06 -13.96
C GLY A 19 -0.93 4.59 -13.58
N GLY A 20 -2.15 4.16 -13.27
CA GLY A 20 -2.45 2.81 -12.82
C GLY A 20 -2.63 2.66 -11.31
N GLY A 21 -2.73 3.77 -10.57
CA GLY A 21 -3.00 3.78 -9.13
C GLY A 21 -4.39 3.31 -8.75
N HIS A 22 -4.66 3.23 -7.46
CA HIS A 22 -5.97 2.87 -6.92
C HIS A 22 -6.71 4.12 -6.43
N LEU A 23 -8.04 4.06 -6.39
CA LEU A 23 -8.89 5.14 -5.85
C LEU A 23 -8.44 5.62 -4.46
N THR A 24 -8.05 4.68 -3.59
CA THR A 24 -7.61 4.97 -2.22
C THR A 24 -6.22 5.61 -2.12
N HIS A 25 -5.52 5.81 -3.24
CA HIS A 25 -4.22 6.47 -3.28
C HIS A 25 -4.32 8.00 -3.47
N GLY A 26 -5.44 8.59 -3.08
CA GLY A 26 -5.64 10.04 -3.13
C GLY A 26 -6.51 10.54 -4.28
N ALA A 27 -7.26 9.66 -4.96
CA ALA A 27 -8.18 10.10 -6.00
C ALA A 27 -9.29 11.00 -5.43
N LYS A 28 -9.59 12.11 -6.10
CA LYS A 28 -10.54 13.16 -5.65
C LYS A 28 -11.90 12.64 -5.15
N PRO A 29 -12.57 11.68 -5.80
CA PRO A 29 -13.87 11.19 -5.34
C PRO A 29 -13.78 10.29 -4.10
N ASN A 30 -12.59 9.74 -3.80
CA ASN A 30 -12.35 8.84 -2.67
C ASN A 30 -12.14 9.61 -1.37
N LEU A 31 -12.38 8.94 -0.23
CA LEU A 31 -12.13 9.49 1.11
C LEU A 31 -10.69 10.03 1.24
N SER A 32 -9.70 9.32 0.69
CA SER A 32 -8.30 9.73 0.71
C SER A 32 -8.06 11.05 -0.01
N GLY A 33 -8.75 11.30 -1.11
CA GLY A 33 -8.66 12.57 -1.84
C GLY A 33 -9.49 13.71 -1.23
N LYS A 34 -10.46 13.38 -0.34
CA LYS A 34 -11.30 14.36 0.34
C LYS A 34 -10.71 14.82 1.68
N TRP A 35 -10.07 13.91 2.41
CA TRP A 35 -9.55 14.17 3.75
C TRP A 35 -8.12 14.65 3.77
N PHE A 36 -7.33 14.30 2.75
CA PHE A 36 -5.91 14.60 2.70
C PHE A 36 -5.57 15.56 1.57
N ASN A 37 -4.46 16.27 1.71
CA ASN A 37 -3.84 16.99 0.62
C ASN A 37 -3.12 15.95 -0.27
N ALA A 38 -3.83 15.39 -1.24
CA ALA A 38 -3.35 14.30 -2.08
C ALA A 38 -2.58 14.84 -3.28
N ILE A 39 -1.28 14.62 -3.29
CA ILE A 39 -0.38 14.84 -4.42
C ILE A 39 -0.25 13.53 -5.18
N GLN A 40 -0.27 13.59 -6.51
CA GLN A 40 -0.21 12.39 -7.34
C GLN A 40 1.00 12.42 -8.26
N TYR A 41 1.65 11.25 -8.39
CA TYR A 41 2.67 11.00 -9.41
C TYR A 41 2.13 10.06 -10.48
N GLY A 42 2.72 10.09 -11.66
CA GLY A 42 2.32 9.26 -12.79
C GLY A 42 3.42 8.31 -13.24
N VAL A 43 3.27 7.86 -14.48
CA VAL A 43 4.29 7.13 -15.24
C VAL A 43 4.74 7.98 -16.42
N ASP A 44 5.97 7.78 -16.86
CA ASP A 44 6.47 8.38 -18.09
C ASP A 44 5.67 7.83 -19.29
N VAL A 45 5.20 8.73 -20.14
CA VAL A 45 4.30 8.37 -21.27
C VAL A 45 4.97 7.53 -22.35
N ASN A 46 6.29 7.55 -22.44
CA ASN A 46 7.05 6.82 -23.47
C ASN A 46 7.49 5.45 -22.96
N THR A 47 7.94 5.36 -21.69
CA THR A 47 8.47 4.12 -21.10
C THR A 47 7.43 3.34 -20.32
N LEU A 48 6.34 3.98 -19.90
CA LEU A 48 5.31 3.46 -19.00
C LEU A 48 5.89 3.01 -17.65
N GLU A 49 7.00 3.60 -17.24
CA GLU A 49 7.66 3.36 -15.96
C GLU A 49 7.46 4.55 -15.02
N ILE A 50 7.56 4.29 -13.71
CA ILE A 50 7.52 5.36 -12.72
C ILE A 50 8.77 6.22 -12.88
N ASN A 51 8.58 7.53 -13.03
CA ASN A 51 9.67 8.49 -13.00
C ASN A 51 10.04 8.82 -11.54
N TYR A 52 11.03 8.12 -10.98
CA TYR A 52 11.44 8.28 -9.59
C TYR A 52 12.04 9.66 -9.29
N GLU A 53 12.61 10.37 -10.27
CA GLU A 53 13.08 11.75 -10.06
C GLU A 53 11.89 12.71 -9.92
N GLU A 54 10.80 12.48 -10.65
CA GLU A 54 9.55 13.22 -10.44
C GLU A 54 8.95 12.94 -9.06
N VAL A 55 8.87 11.66 -8.65
CA VAL A 55 8.40 11.29 -7.30
C VAL A 55 9.22 11.99 -6.23
N LYS A 56 10.55 11.99 -6.36
CA LYS A 56 11.47 12.66 -5.44
C LYS A 56 11.29 14.18 -5.43
N PHE A 57 11.09 14.79 -6.59
CA PHE A 57 10.80 16.22 -6.69
C PHE A 57 9.49 16.57 -5.98
N LEU A 58 8.42 15.82 -6.25
CA LEU A 58 7.11 16.01 -5.62
C LEU A 58 7.18 15.80 -4.11
N ALA A 59 7.91 14.79 -3.64
CA ALA A 59 8.12 14.53 -2.22
C ALA A 59 8.83 15.70 -1.53
N LYS A 60 9.93 16.20 -2.10
CA LYS A 60 10.66 17.35 -1.55
C LYS A 60 9.84 18.63 -1.54
N LYS A 61 9.06 18.87 -2.58
CA LYS A 61 8.22 20.07 -2.71
C LYS A 61 7.07 20.10 -1.73
N ASN A 62 6.45 18.94 -1.47
CA ASN A 62 5.17 18.85 -0.74
C ASN A 62 5.30 18.23 0.65
N LEU A 63 6.46 17.67 1.02
CA LEU A 63 6.77 17.06 2.32
C LEU A 63 5.64 16.14 2.84
N PRO A 64 5.25 15.09 2.08
CA PRO A 64 4.17 14.21 2.49
C PRO A 64 4.53 13.48 3.78
N LYS A 65 3.54 13.18 4.62
CA LYS A 65 3.71 12.28 5.76
C LYS A 65 3.69 10.81 5.36
N LEU A 66 3.03 10.51 4.25
CA LEU A 66 2.91 9.15 3.72
C LEU A 66 3.12 9.16 2.19
N ILE A 67 4.01 8.28 1.74
CA ILE A 67 4.16 7.94 0.33
C ILE A 67 3.54 6.56 0.12
N ILE A 68 2.70 6.43 -0.91
CA ILE A 68 2.01 5.20 -1.27
C ILE A 68 2.61 4.67 -2.57
N ALA A 69 3.23 3.50 -2.51
CA ALA A 69 3.67 2.74 -3.66
C ALA A 69 2.71 1.57 -3.91
N GLY A 70 2.60 1.16 -5.15
CA GLY A 70 1.65 0.14 -5.56
C GLY A 70 0.62 0.68 -6.54
N GLY A 71 -0.07 -0.20 -7.20
CA GLY A 71 -1.07 0.18 -8.19
C GLY A 71 -1.98 -0.98 -8.57
N SER A 72 -3.08 -0.65 -9.24
CA SER A 72 -4.07 -1.61 -9.71
C SER A 72 -3.82 -2.06 -11.13
N ALA A 73 -3.24 -1.20 -11.97
CA ALA A 73 -3.12 -1.39 -13.42
C ALA A 73 -1.74 -0.98 -13.96
N ILE A 74 -0.69 -1.22 -13.20
CA ILE A 74 0.70 -1.02 -13.63
C ILE A 74 1.36 -2.38 -13.90
N PRO A 75 1.77 -2.67 -15.16
CA PRO A 75 2.37 -3.96 -15.51
C PRO A 75 3.89 -4.02 -15.25
N ARG A 76 4.50 -2.89 -14.85
CA ARG A 76 5.93 -2.79 -14.57
C ARG A 76 6.22 -3.06 -13.10
N GLN A 77 7.40 -3.58 -12.83
CA GLN A 77 7.88 -3.73 -11.46
C GLN A 77 8.13 -2.36 -10.83
N ILE A 78 7.74 -2.23 -9.55
CA ILE A 78 7.99 -1.03 -8.77
C ILE A 78 9.28 -1.24 -7.98
N ASP A 79 10.21 -0.30 -8.08
CA ASP A 79 11.43 -0.29 -7.27
C ASP A 79 11.12 0.22 -5.86
N PHE A 80 10.78 -0.70 -4.96
CA PHE A 80 10.45 -0.37 -3.57
C PHE A 80 11.64 0.22 -2.81
N LYS A 81 12.88 -0.10 -3.21
CA LYS A 81 14.08 0.46 -2.60
C LYS A 81 14.19 1.96 -2.90
N LYS A 82 14.02 2.35 -4.16
CA LYS A 82 14.00 3.78 -4.54
C LYS A 82 12.86 4.53 -3.86
N MET A 83 11.67 3.93 -3.77
CA MET A 83 10.55 4.53 -3.06
C MET A 83 10.87 4.74 -1.57
N ARG A 84 11.57 3.79 -0.94
CA ARG A 84 12.03 3.91 0.45
C ARG A 84 13.05 5.03 0.61
N GLU A 85 14.05 5.10 -0.25
CA GLU A 85 15.05 6.16 -0.24
C GLU A 85 14.42 7.56 -0.36
N ILE A 86 13.38 7.69 -1.20
CA ILE A 86 12.62 8.95 -1.33
C ILE A 86 11.82 9.25 -0.05
N ALA A 87 11.19 8.24 0.55
CA ALA A 87 10.44 8.42 1.79
C ALA A 87 11.35 8.87 2.94
N ASP A 88 12.50 8.22 3.11
CA ASP A 88 13.49 8.56 4.14
C ASP A 88 14.04 9.98 3.95
N LEU A 89 14.25 10.41 2.71
CA LEU A 89 14.76 11.74 2.37
C LEU A 89 13.88 12.88 2.91
N VAL A 90 12.57 12.65 3.05
CA VAL A 90 11.59 13.64 3.50
C VAL A 90 10.94 13.30 4.85
N GLY A 91 11.39 12.23 5.50
CA GLY A 91 10.84 11.76 6.77
C GLY A 91 9.43 11.21 6.68
N ALA A 92 9.03 10.70 5.50
CA ALA A 92 7.71 10.12 5.27
C ALA A 92 7.66 8.62 5.60
N TYR A 93 6.49 8.12 5.97
CA TYR A 93 6.25 6.69 5.95
C TYR A 93 6.11 6.19 4.51
N LEU A 94 6.65 5.01 4.22
CA LEU A 94 6.37 4.28 2.97
C LEU A 94 5.32 3.20 3.25
N MET A 95 4.15 3.34 2.63
CA MET A 95 3.13 2.30 2.54
C MET A 95 3.21 1.64 1.16
N VAL A 96 3.24 0.33 1.11
CA VAL A 96 3.10 -0.42 -0.14
C VAL A 96 1.75 -1.13 -0.17
N ASP A 97 0.92 -0.77 -1.15
CA ASP A 97 -0.30 -1.50 -1.46
C ASP A 97 0.00 -2.56 -2.52
N MET A 98 0.13 -3.81 -2.06
CA MET A 98 0.40 -4.94 -2.95
C MET A 98 -0.85 -5.76 -3.30
N ALA A 99 -2.05 -5.18 -3.14
CA ALA A 99 -3.31 -5.91 -3.29
C ALA A 99 -3.43 -6.70 -4.61
N HIS A 100 -2.94 -6.15 -5.72
CA HIS A 100 -2.93 -6.83 -7.02
C HIS A 100 -1.76 -7.81 -7.18
N LEU A 101 -0.69 -7.64 -6.42
CA LEU A 101 0.57 -8.37 -6.58
C LEU A 101 0.81 -9.42 -5.49
N SER A 102 -0.01 -9.46 -4.45
CA SER A 102 0.25 -10.24 -3.23
C SER A 102 0.45 -11.74 -3.48
N GLY A 103 -0.30 -12.34 -4.41
CA GLY A 103 -0.08 -13.72 -4.83
C GLY A 103 1.27 -13.93 -5.51
N LEU A 104 1.68 -13.01 -6.39
CA LEU A 104 2.98 -13.07 -7.05
C LEU A 104 4.13 -12.87 -6.06
N VAL A 105 3.95 -12.00 -5.06
CA VAL A 105 4.92 -11.82 -3.97
C VAL A 105 5.02 -13.09 -3.12
N ALA A 106 3.90 -13.71 -2.79
CA ALA A 106 3.87 -14.97 -2.04
C ALA A 106 4.57 -16.11 -2.81
N ALA A 107 4.33 -16.20 -4.11
CA ALA A 107 4.97 -17.16 -5.01
C ALA A 107 6.44 -16.81 -5.37
N LYS A 108 6.97 -15.67 -4.90
CA LYS A 108 8.32 -15.16 -5.23
C LYS A 108 8.53 -14.78 -6.70
N GLU A 109 7.45 -14.58 -7.45
CA GLU A 109 7.47 -14.14 -8.85
C GLU A 109 7.49 -12.60 -9.00
N HIS A 110 7.39 -11.87 -7.89
CA HIS A 110 7.52 -10.42 -7.83
C HIS A 110 8.36 -10.03 -6.61
N PRO A 111 9.19 -8.97 -6.70
CA PRO A 111 9.98 -8.48 -5.57
C PRO A 111 9.11 -8.18 -4.34
N SER A 112 9.61 -8.58 -3.18
CA SER A 112 8.93 -8.35 -1.91
C SER A 112 9.10 -6.90 -1.45
N PRO A 113 8.03 -6.21 -1.02
CA PRO A 113 8.12 -4.86 -0.45
C PRO A 113 8.66 -4.84 0.99
N PHE A 114 8.65 -5.96 1.69
CA PHE A 114 8.93 -6.04 3.13
C PHE A 114 10.29 -5.51 3.59
N PRO A 115 11.38 -5.64 2.85
CA PRO A 115 12.66 -5.04 3.25
C PRO A 115 12.64 -3.51 3.28
N TYR A 116 11.67 -2.88 2.60
CA TYR A 116 11.67 -1.44 2.34
C TYR A 116 10.46 -0.72 2.96
N ALA A 117 9.28 -1.34 2.94
CA ALA A 117 8.05 -0.70 3.41
C ALA A 117 7.97 -0.61 4.94
N HIS A 118 7.47 0.52 5.45
CA HIS A 118 7.09 0.65 6.86
C HIS A 118 5.79 -0.11 7.15
N VAL A 119 4.89 -0.13 6.17
CA VAL A 119 3.62 -0.86 6.23
C VAL A 119 3.26 -1.38 4.84
N VAL A 120 2.75 -2.59 4.80
CA VAL A 120 2.25 -3.24 3.59
C VAL A 120 0.76 -3.51 3.76
N THR A 121 -0.03 -3.15 2.76
CA THR A 121 -1.46 -3.46 2.72
C THR A 121 -1.76 -4.40 1.56
N SER A 122 -2.74 -5.25 1.73
CA SER A 122 -3.25 -6.09 0.67
C SER A 122 -4.72 -6.41 0.86
N THR A 123 -5.40 -6.71 -0.23
CA THR A 123 -6.61 -7.52 -0.21
C THR A 123 -6.24 -8.99 -0.19
N THR A 124 -7.17 -9.83 0.30
CA THR A 124 -6.97 -11.29 0.32
C THR A 124 -7.64 -12.01 -0.84
N HIS A 125 -8.49 -11.32 -1.61
CA HIS A 125 -9.39 -11.89 -2.62
C HIS A 125 -8.99 -11.62 -4.09
N LYS A 126 -7.76 -11.21 -4.34
CA LYS A 126 -7.20 -11.02 -5.69
C LYS A 126 -6.22 -12.14 -6.02
N THR A 127 -5.00 -11.84 -6.42
CA THR A 127 -3.99 -12.85 -6.76
C THR A 127 -3.66 -13.79 -5.60
N LEU A 128 -3.88 -13.37 -4.34
CA LEU A 128 -3.70 -14.23 -3.16
C LEU A 128 -4.81 -15.31 -3.03
N ARG A 129 -5.87 -15.23 -3.82
CA ARG A 129 -6.87 -16.28 -4.01
C ARG A 129 -7.68 -16.64 -2.75
N GLY A 130 -7.76 -15.72 -1.78
CA GLY A 130 -8.46 -15.91 -0.52
C GLY A 130 -9.88 -15.30 -0.48
N PRO A 131 -10.50 -15.26 0.69
CA PRO A 131 -11.80 -14.65 0.90
C PRO A 131 -11.73 -13.13 0.77
N ARG A 132 -12.87 -12.49 0.55
CA ARG A 132 -12.96 -11.03 0.52
C ARG A 132 -12.57 -10.45 1.88
N GLY A 133 -11.58 -9.60 1.88
CA GLY A 133 -11.04 -8.96 3.07
C GLY A 133 -9.72 -8.24 2.78
N GLY A 134 -9.12 -7.68 3.82
CA GLY A 134 -7.83 -7.01 3.78
C GLY A 134 -6.90 -7.48 4.88
N ILE A 135 -5.62 -7.18 4.72
CA ILE A 135 -4.57 -7.36 5.73
C ILE A 135 -3.68 -6.12 5.78
N ILE A 136 -3.14 -5.83 6.95
CA ILE A 136 -2.11 -4.83 7.19
C ILE A 136 -0.94 -5.57 7.83
N LEU A 137 0.24 -5.37 7.30
CA LEU A 137 1.46 -6.06 7.71
C LEU A 137 2.56 -5.02 7.99
N SER A 138 3.31 -5.22 9.07
CA SER A 138 4.47 -4.38 9.42
C SER A 138 5.45 -5.20 10.24
N ASN A 139 6.74 -4.94 10.06
CA ASN A 139 7.81 -5.48 10.90
C ASN A 139 8.11 -4.58 12.10
N ASP A 140 7.47 -3.40 12.19
CA ASP A 140 7.62 -2.45 13.29
C ASP A 140 6.51 -2.67 14.33
N GLU A 141 6.90 -3.09 15.53
CA GLU A 141 5.96 -3.37 16.63
C GLU A 141 5.19 -2.12 17.09
N ILE A 142 5.80 -0.93 17.01
CA ILE A 142 5.15 0.32 17.41
C ILE A 142 4.06 0.65 16.40
N LEU A 143 4.34 0.52 15.13
CA LEU A 143 3.35 0.71 14.06
C LEU A 143 2.25 -0.36 14.14
N ALA A 144 2.60 -1.62 14.39
CA ALA A 144 1.62 -2.68 14.53
C ALA A 144 0.61 -2.41 15.66
N LYS A 145 1.07 -1.89 16.81
CA LYS A 145 0.18 -1.46 17.91
C LYS A 145 -0.75 -0.33 17.48
N LYS A 146 -0.24 0.66 16.73
CA LYS A 146 -1.08 1.76 16.21
C LYS A 146 -2.13 1.24 15.22
N PHE A 147 -1.77 0.31 14.32
CA PHE A 147 -2.72 -0.29 13.38
C PHE A 147 -3.79 -1.10 14.09
N ASN A 148 -3.42 -1.92 15.07
CA ASN A 148 -4.36 -2.69 15.87
C ASN A 148 -5.38 -1.77 16.58
N SER A 149 -4.91 -0.71 17.22
CA SER A 149 -5.77 0.28 17.89
C SER A 149 -6.68 1.02 16.91
N ALA A 150 -6.18 1.37 15.72
CA ALA A 150 -6.98 2.02 14.69
C ALA A 150 -8.05 1.10 14.08
N ILE A 151 -7.80 -0.21 14.03
CA ILE A 151 -8.79 -1.19 13.61
C ILE A 151 -9.80 -1.39 14.73
N PHE A 152 -9.38 -1.77 15.91
CA PHE A 152 -10.25 -1.98 17.06
C PHE A 152 -9.68 -1.25 18.30
N PRO A 153 -10.45 -0.36 18.90
CA PRO A 153 -11.87 -0.03 18.65
C PRO A 153 -12.08 1.11 17.62
N GLY A 154 -11.03 1.53 16.87
CA GLY A 154 -11.10 2.74 16.06
C GLY A 154 -12.14 2.71 14.93
N LEU A 155 -12.19 1.65 14.15
CA LEU A 155 -13.04 1.54 12.95
C LEU A 155 -13.95 0.32 12.95
N GLN A 156 -13.56 -0.77 13.59
CA GLN A 156 -14.24 -2.07 13.54
C GLN A 156 -14.59 -2.54 14.94
N GLY A 157 -15.57 -3.46 15.03
CA GLY A 157 -15.94 -4.19 16.22
C GLY A 157 -15.62 -5.68 16.09
N GLY A 158 -16.60 -6.56 16.41
CA GLY A 158 -16.44 -8.00 16.34
C GLY A 158 -16.05 -8.47 14.93
N PRO A 159 -15.02 -9.32 14.80
CA PRO A 159 -14.55 -9.80 13.50
C PRO A 159 -15.47 -10.89 12.93
N LEU A 160 -15.45 -11.03 11.61
CA LEU A 160 -16.12 -12.12 10.89
C LEU A 160 -15.24 -13.39 10.95
N MET A 161 -15.51 -14.28 11.87
CA MET A 161 -14.67 -15.46 12.13
C MET A 161 -14.58 -16.42 10.94
N HIS A 162 -15.66 -16.57 10.15
CA HIS A 162 -15.64 -17.37 8.92
C HIS A 162 -14.65 -16.80 7.88
N VAL A 163 -14.52 -15.47 7.78
CA VAL A 163 -13.52 -14.83 6.91
C VAL A 163 -12.11 -15.08 7.43
N ILE A 164 -11.90 -15.02 8.76
CA ILE A 164 -10.59 -15.31 9.36
C ILE A 164 -10.19 -16.76 9.11
N ALA A 165 -11.10 -17.71 9.31
CA ALA A 165 -10.86 -19.12 9.01
C ALA A 165 -10.52 -19.35 7.53
N ALA A 166 -11.27 -18.73 6.63
CA ALA A 166 -11.00 -18.81 5.19
C ALA A 166 -9.65 -18.18 4.79
N LYS A 167 -9.23 -17.09 5.46
CA LYS A 167 -7.88 -16.52 5.27
C LYS A 167 -6.81 -17.50 5.70
N ALA A 168 -6.99 -18.21 6.81
CA ALA A 168 -6.01 -19.20 7.29
C ALA A 168 -5.80 -20.32 6.27
N VAL A 169 -6.90 -20.83 5.67
CA VAL A 169 -6.82 -21.82 4.59
C VAL A 169 -6.08 -21.26 3.37
N ALA A 170 -6.49 -20.08 2.89
CA ALA A 170 -5.86 -19.46 1.71
C ALA A 170 -4.37 -19.19 1.91
N PHE A 171 -3.95 -18.78 3.11
CA PHE A 171 -2.53 -18.55 3.42
C PHE A 171 -1.77 -19.88 3.52
N GLY A 172 -2.40 -20.93 4.04
CA GLY A 172 -1.84 -22.29 4.02
C GLY A 172 -1.60 -22.77 2.59
N GLU A 173 -2.56 -22.59 1.69
CA GLU A 173 -2.41 -22.91 0.26
C GLU A 173 -1.28 -22.11 -0.39
N ALA A 174 -1.19 -20.80 -0.09
CA ALA A 174 -0.15 -19.92 -0.65
C ALA A 174 1.28 -20.29 -0.21
N LEU A 175 1.44 -21.17 0.76
CA LEU A 175 2.74 -21.71 1.19
C LEU A 175 3.13 -22.99 0.46
N THR A 176 2.25 -23.56 -0.35
CA THR A 176 2.52 -24.80 -1.07
C THR A 176 3.18 -24.56 -2.42
N PRO A 177 3.96 -25.55 -2.94
CA PRO A 177 4.58 -25.44 -4.27
C PRO A 177 3.56 -25.32 -5.43
N GLU A 178 2.34 -25.78 -5.23
CA GLU A 178 1.27 -25.79 -6.23
C GLU A 178 0.61 -24.40 -6.39
N PHE A 179 0.83 -23.52 -5.46
CA PHE A 179 0.29 -22.16 -5.55
C PHE A 179 0.95 -21.35 -6.66
#